data_02e2a9975cc180513a68df754fb0d4b2
#
_entry.id   02e2a9975cc180513a68df754fb0d4b2
#
_cell.length_a   1.000
_cell.length_b   1.000
_cell.length_c   1.000
_cell.angle_alpha   90.00
_cell.angle_beta   90.00
_cell.angle_gamma   90.00
#
_symmetry.space_group_name_H-M   'P 1'
#
loop_
_entity.id
_entity.type
_entity.pdbx_description
1 polymer ?
#
loop_
_entity_poly.entity_id
_entity_poly.type
_entity_poly.pdbx_seq_one_letter_code
_entity_poly.pdbx_strand_id
1 'polypeptide(L)'
;NQLFVHPSSYATLLTMGAAGSIAGAVLANKLFKNSYNSILIALALCGVGLAAITIFAVLGLPAEVIVTGNLIFEFFLTIFNIHFFSMVQKKVPKHMLGRVFSSIFTVAVIFMPISTAIMTALPFSISIYAFAVIGAGILLVSGGGFLYSKKVLD
;
A
#
# COMPACT_ATOMS: atom_id res chain seq x y z
N ASN A 1 -1.77 5.93 24.77
CA ASN A 1 -2.48 4.65 24.52
C ASN A 1 -3.97 4.79 24.19
N GLN A 2 -4.43 5.97 23.73
CA GLN A 2 -5.86 6.19 23.40
C GLN A 2 -6.13 6.42 21.89
N LEU A 3 -5.14 6.21 21.03
CA LEU A 3 -5.21 6.57 19.62
C LEU A 3 -6.30 5.85 18.80
N PHE A 4 -6.73 4.67 19.24
CA PHE A 4 -7.73 3.86 18.53
C PHE A 4 -8.94 3.46 19.39
N VAL A 5 -9.06 4.02 20.59
CA VAL A 5 -10.17 3.72 21.51
C VAL A 5 -11.42 4.56 21.22
N HIS A 6 -11.27 5.70 20.50
CA HIS A 6 -12.40 6.52 20.13
C HIS A 6 -12.91 6.18 18.73
N PRO A 7 -14.23 5.95 18.56
CA PRO A 7 -14.85 5.73 17.24
C PRO A 7 -14.55 6.83 16.22
N SER A 8 -14.36 8.06 16.70
CA SER A 8 -13.97 9.21 15.88
C SER A 8 -12.60 9.06 15.21
N SER A 9 -11.62 8.49 15.90
CA SER A 9 -10.27 8.28 15.35
C SER A 9 -10.27 7.26 14.21
N TYR A 10 -11.07 6.20 14.34
CA TYR A 10 -11.24 5.22 13.28
C TYR A 10 -11.95 5.81 12.06
N ALA A 11 -13.01 6.59 12.27
CA ALA A 11 -13.70 7.27 11.19
C ALA A 11 -12.79 8.26 10.45
N THR A 12 -11.96 9.01 11.17
CA THR A 12 -10.97 9.93 10.59
C THR A 12 -9.94 9.18 9.74
N LEU A 13 -9.45 8.04 10.23
CA LEU A 13 -8.50 7.19 9.49
C LEU A 13 -9.10 6.71 8.16
N LEU A 14 -10.33 6.21 8.17
CA LEU A 14 -11.03 5.76 6.96
C LEU A 14 -11.30 6.91 5.99
N THR A 15 -11.72 8.08 6.49
CA THR A 15 -12.02 9.24 5.66
C THR A 15 -10.76 9.77 4.96
N MET A 16 -9.65 9.86 5.70
CA MET A 16 -8.37 10.29 5.12
C MET A 16 -7.81 9.27 4.13
N GLY A 17 -7.97 7.98 4.41
CA GLY A 17 -7.63 6.92 3.45
C GLY A 17 -8.44 7.04 2.15
N ALA A 18 -9.76 7.23 2.26
CA ALA A 18 -10.62 7.44 1.11
C ALA A 18 -10.24 8.71 0.31
N ALA A 19 -9.94 9.82 0.99
CA ALA A 19 -9.46 11.02 0.35
C ALA A 19 -8.14 10.79 -0.40
N GLY A 20 -7.19 10.08 0.21
CA GLY A 20 -5.94 9.66 -0.42
C GLY A 20 -6.17 8.82 -1.67
N SER A 21 -7.05 7.83 -1.59
CA SER A 21 -7.40 6.96 -2.72
C SER A 21 -8.03 7.73 -3.88
N ILE A 22 -8.96 8.64 -3.60
CA ILE A 22 -9.60 9.48 -4.64
C ILE A 22 -8.56 10.38 -5.30
N ALA A 23 -7.73 11.06 -4.51
CA ALA A 23 -6.67 11.91 -5.04
C ALA A 23 -5.67 11.11 -5.88
N GLY A 24 -5.29 9.91 -5.42
CA GLY A 24 -4.43 8.97 -6.15
C GLY A 24 -5.03 8.57 -7.50
N ALA A 25 -6.32 8.25 -7.52
CA ALA A 25 -7.01 7.88 -8.76
C ALA A 25 -7.03 9.01 -9.80
N VAL A 26 -7.32 10.24 -9.38
CA VAL A 26 -7.37 11.42 -10.27
C VAL A 26 -5.98 11.77 -10.80
N LEU A 27 -4.94 11.62 -9.98
CA LEU A 27 -3.58 12.06 -10.31
C LEU A 27 -2.70 10.97 -10.91
N ALA A 28 -3.11 9.68 -10.86
CA ALA A 28 -2.31 8.55 -11.32
C ALA A 28 -1.69 8.75 -12.70
N ASN A 29 -2.50 9.10 -13.68
CA ASN A 29 -2.05 9.28 -15.07
C ASN A 29 -1.29 10.59 -15.32
N LYS A 30 -1.42 11.58 -14.40
CA LYS A 30 -0.69 12.85 -14.49
C LYS A 30 0.71 12.74 -13.89
N LEU A 31 0.84 12.03 -12.76
CA LEU A 31 2.10 11.91 -12.03
C LEU A 31 3.01 10.82 -12.58
N PHE A 32 2.43 9.73 -13.04
CA PHE A 32 3.18 8.56 -13.46
C PHE A 32 2.77 8.12 -14.86
N LYS A 33 3.78 7.86 -15.71
CA LYS A 33 3.55 7.16 -16.99
C LYS A 33 3.29 5.68 -16.70
N ASN A 34 2.47 5.04 -17.54
CA ASN A 34 2.19 3.61 -17.40
C ASN A 34 3.40 2.78 -17.86
N SER A 35 4.39 2.66 -16.98
CA SER A 35 5.63 1.91 -17.18
C SER A 35 5.91 1.01 -15.96
N TYR A 36 6.76 0.00 -16.16
CA TYR A 36 7.19 -0.90 -15.09
C TYR A 36 7.86 -0.13 -13.93
N ASN A 37 8.72 0.82 -14.24
CA ASN A 37 9.40 1.65 -13.25
C ASN A 37 8.43 2.50 -12.43
N SER A 38 7.36 3.01 -13.04
CA SER A 38 6.33 3.76 -12.31
C SER A 38 5.60 2.92 -11.28
N ILE A 39 5.35 1.64 -11.60
CA ILE A 39 4.76 0.69 -10.65
C ILE A 39 5.68 0.47 -9.46
N LEU A 40 6.98 0.28 -9.71
CA LEU A 40 7.97 0.09 -8.65
C LEU A 40 8.14 1.34 -7.76
N ILE A 41 8.12 2.54 -8.36
CA ILE A 41 8.17 3.80 -7.62
C ILE A 41 6.94 3.96 -6.74
N ALA A 42 5.75 3.75 -7.29
CA ALA A 42 4.51 3.82 -6.51
C ALA A 42 4.51 2.82 -5.36
N LEU A 43 5.00 1.59 -5.60
CA LEU A 43 5.14 0.56 -4.58
C LEU A 43 6.14 0.98 -3.48
N ALA A 44 7.29 1.55 -3.85
CA ALA A 44 8.27 2.07 -2.88
C ALA A 44 7.65 3.18 -2.01
N LEU A 45 6.91 4.09 -2.62
CA LEU A 45 6.25 5.18 -1.89
C LEU A 45 5.13 4.68 -0.95
N CYS A 46 4.46 3.56 -1.28
CA CYS A 46 3.59 2.86 -0.32
C CYS A 46 4.37 2.40 0.91
N GLY A 47 5.54 1.80 0.71
CA GLY A 47 6.42 1.38 1.81
C GLY A 47 6.84 2.55 2.70
N VAL A 48 7.15 3.70 2.11
CA VAL A 48 7.46 4.94 2.84
C VAL A 48 6.26 5.42 3.65
N GLY A 49 5.04 5.37 3.10
CA GLY A 49 3.80 5.72 3.81
C GLY A 49 3.59 4.86 5.07
N LEU A 50 3.80 3.54 4.98
CA LEU A 50 3.71 2.63 6.13
C LEU A 50 4.81 2.89 7.17
N ALA A 51 6.03 3.17 6.73
CA ALA A 51 7.13 3.53 7.62
C ALA A 51 6.83 4.85 8.36
N ALA A 52 6.24 5.84 7.68
CA ALA A 52 5.84 7.11 8.26
C ALA A 52 4.80 6.91 9.38
N ILE A 53 3.80 6.05 9.21
CA ILE A 53 2.82 5.71 10.24
C ILE A 53 3.54 5.21 11.50
N THR A 54 4.49 4.27 11.35
CA THR A 54 5.25 3.74 12.48
C THR A 54 6.10 4.81 13.15
N ILE A 55 6.83 5.61 12.39
CA ILE A 55 7.70 6.67 12.91
C ILE A 55 6.86 7.69 13.70
N PHE A 56 5.75 8.15 13.14
CA PHE A 56 4.88 9.12 13.81
C PHE A 56 4.27 8.57 15.10
N ALA A 57 3.90 7.29 15.10
CA ALA A 57 3.34 6.65 16.28
C ALA A 57 4.41 6.42 17.39
N VAL A 58 5.63 6.03 17.02
CA VAL A 58 6.75 5.86 17.97
C VAL A 58 7.18 7.20 18.57
N LEU A 59 7.14 8.27 17.79
CA LEU A 59 7.41 9.63 18.27
C LEU A 59 6.29 10.19 19.17
N GLY A 60 5.19 9.45 19.35
CA GLY A 60 4.06 9.88 20.17
C GLY A 60 3.30 11.09 19.61
N LEU A 61 3.33 11.26 18.28
CA LEU A 61 2.63 12.37 17.62
C LEU A 61 1.10 12.23 17.75
N PRO A 62 0.36 13.33 17.66
CA PRO A 62 -1.11 13.30 17.66
C PRO A 62 -1.69 12.40 16.57
N ALA A 63 -2.87 11.85 16.83
CA ALA A 63 -3.57 10.96 15.91
C ALA A 63 -3.74 11.56 14.51
N GLU A 64 -4.00 12.84 14.44
CA GLU A 64 -4.18 13.59 13.19
C GLU A 64 -2.93 13.54 12.30
N VAL A 65 -1.75 13.55 12.91
CA VAL A 65 -0.47 13.44 12.19
C VAL A 65 -0.23 12.00 11.72
N ILE A 66 -0.54 11.01 12.57
CA ILE A 66 -0.39 9.59 12.21
C ILE A 66 -1.30 9.23 11.03
N VAL A 67 -2.51 9.78 11.01
CA VAL A 67 -3.48 9.56 9.93
C VAL A 67 -3.00 10.14 8.58
N THR A 68 -2.13 11.16 8.57
CA THR A 68 -1.53 11.64 7.31
C THR A 68 -0.64 10.57 6.65
N GLY A 69 0.01 9.72 7.43
CA GLY A 69 0.75 8.56 6.90
C GLY A 69 -0.17 7.59 6.15
N ASN A 70 -1.38 7.35 6.66
CA ASN A 70 -2.38 6.52 5.98
C ASN A 70 -2.87 7.16 4.67
N LEU A 71 -3.08 8.48 4.64
CA LEU A 71 -3.43 9.20 3.42
C LEU A 71 -2.36 9.01 2.34
N ILE A 72 -1.08 9.17 2.70
CA ILE A 72 0.05 8.98 1.78
C ILE A 72 0.09 7.53 1.27
N PHE A 73 -0.06 6.56 2.16
CA PHE A 73 -0.09 5.15 1.82
C PHE A 73 -1.20 4.83 0.81
N GLU A 74 -2.44 5.22 1.11
CA GLU A 74 -3.61 4.97 0.25
C GLU A 74 -3.51 5.69 -1.09
N PHE A 75 -2.95 6.88 -1.11
CA PHE A 75 -2.69 7.64 -2.35
C PHE A 75 -1.79 6.84 -3.30
N PHE A 76 -0.63 6.39 -2.83
CA PHE A 76 0.31 5.64 -3.67
C PHE A 76 -0.14 4.21 -3.94
N LEU A 77 -0.86 3.58 -3.01
CA LEU A 77 -1.46 2.27 -3.22
C LEU A 77 -2.46 2.30 -4.38
N THR A 78 -3.27 3.35 -4.47
CA THR A 78 -4.21 3.52 -5.58
C THR A 78 -3.50 3.72 -6.90
N ILE A 79 -2.44 4.53 -6.94
CA ILE A 79 -1.61 4.71 -8.12
C ILE A 79 -0.97 3.38 -8.55
N PHE A 80 -0.40 2.64 -7.61
CA PHE A 80 0.15 1.31 -7.86
C PHE A 80 -0.89 0.38 -8.47
N ASN A 81 -2.07 0.28 -7.87
CA ASN A 81 -3.14 -0.60 -8.35
C ASN A 81 -3.56 -0.26 -9.78
N ILE A 82 -3.77 1.03 -10.11
CA ILE A 82 -4.16 1.46 -11.44
C ILE A 82 -3.12 1.05 -12.49
N HIS A 83 -1.85 1.32 -12.24
CA HIS A 83 -0.78 0.98 -13.17
C HIS A 83 -0.53 -0.53 -13.26
N PHE A 84 -0.59 -1.24 -12.12
CA PHE A 84 -0.43 -2.69 -12.08
C PHE A 84 -1.54 -3.40 -12.88
N PHE A 85 -2.81 -3.10 -12.60
CA PHE A 85 -3.92 -3.72 -13.34
C PHE A 85 -3.94 -3.32 -14.82
N SER A 86 -3.59 -2.09 -15.15
CA SER A 86 -3.43 -1.66 -16.53
C SER A 86 -2.33 -2.44 -17.26
N MET A 87 -1.21 -2.72 -16.58
CA MET A 87 -0.14 -3.54 -17.14
C MET A 87 -0.58 -5.00 -17.34
N VAL A 88 -1.29 -5.59 -16.38
CA VAL A 88 -1.84 -6.94 -16.47
C VAL A 88 -2.78 -7.04 -17.68
N GLN A 89 -3.69 -6.07 -17.83
CA GLN A 89 -4.63 -6.03 -18.97
C GLN A 89 -3.94 -5.91 -20.33
N LYS A 90 -2.80 -5.24 -20.40
CA LYS A 90 -2.03 -5.10 -21.64
C LYS A 90 -1.22 -6.35 -21.99
N LYS A 91 -0.71 -7.06 -20.99
CA LYS A 91 0.20 -8.20 -21.19
C LYS A 91 -0.50 -9.55 -21.27
N VAL A 92 -1.69 -9.68 -20.67
CA VAL A 92 -2.43 -10.94 -20.62
C VAL A 92 -3.41 -11.02 -21.79
N PRO A 93 -3.46 -12.14 -22.54
CA PRO A 93 -4.46 -12.35 -23.59
C PRO A 93 -5.89 -12.21 -23.06
N LYS A 94 -6.77 -11.59 -23.83
CA LYS A 94 -8.15 -11.27 -23.40
C LYS A 94 -8.92 -12.48 -22.86
N HIS A 95 -8.75 -13.65 -23.47
CA HIS A 95 -9.43 -14.88 -23.04
C HIS A 95 -8.93 -15.45 -21.69
N MET A 96 -7.75 -15.00 -21.21
CA MET A 96 -7.17 -15.42 -19.92
C MET A 96 -7.34 -14.38 -18.80
N LEU A 97 -7.76 -13.16 -19.14
CA LEU A 97 -7.85 -12.07 -18.17
C LEU A 97 -8.69 -12.45 -16.94
N GLY A 98 -9.85 -13.06 -17.15
CA GLY A 98 -10.73 -13.49 -16.05
C GLY A 98 -10.04 -14.46 -15.09
N ARG A 99 -9.28 -15.43 -15.61
CA ARG A 99 -8.55 -16.40 -14.78
C ARG A 99 -7.44 -15.73 -13.99
N VAL A 100 -6.67 -14.84 -14.62
CA VAL A 100 -5.57 -14.13 -13.96
C VAL A 100 -6.10 -13.22 -12.86
N PHE A 101 -7.14 -12.42 -13.14
CA PHE A 101 -7.77 -11.57 -12.12
C PHE A 101 -8.36 -12.39 -10.97
N SER A 102 -9.10 -13.46 -11.28
CA SER A 102 -9.63 -14.35 -10.27
C SER A 102 -8.54 -14.90 -9.36
N SER A 103 -7.41 -15.35 -9.91
CA SER A 103 -6.27 -15.84 -9.12
C SER A 103 -5.69 -14.76 -8.21
N ILE A 104 -5.49 -13.53 -8.72
CA ILE A 104 -4.97 -12.41 -7.95
C ILE A 104 -5.90 -12.08 -6.77
N PHE A 105 -7.20 -11.95 -7.04
CA PHE A 105 -8.18 -11.63 -6.00
C PHE A 105 -8.38 -12.77 -5.01
N THR A 106 -8.34 -14.03 -5.45
CA THR A 106 -8.44 -15.19 -4.55
C THR A 106 -7.29 -15.19 -3.54
N VAL A 107 -6.07 -14.97 -4.01
CA VAL A 107 -4.90 -14.86 -3.11
C VAL A 107 -5.08 -13.70 -2.14
N ALA A 108 -5.47 -12.52 -2.62
CA ALA A 108 -5.68 -11.35 -1.77
C ALA A 108 -6.75 -11.60 -0.70
N VAL A 109 -7.89 -12.19 -1.07
CA VAL A 109 -9.00 -12.50 -0.14
C VAL A 109 -8.61 -13.53 0.91
N ILE A 110 -7.82 -14.55 0.56
CA ILE A 110 -7.35 -15.56 1.52
C ILE A 110 -6.39 -14.93 2.54
N PHE A 111 -5.51 -14.04 2.10
CA PHE A 111 -4.55 -13.37 3.00
C PHE A 111 -5.19 -12.34 3.93
N MET A 112 -6.34 -11.76 3.58
CA MET A 112 -7.04 -10.79 4.44
C MET A 112 -7.36 -11.33 5.85
N PRO A 113 -8.11 -12.43 6.04
CA PRO A 113 -8.42 -12.95 7.37
C PRO A 113 -7.17 -13.42 8.11
N ILE A 114 -6.16 -13.95 7.41
CA ILE A 114 -4.92 -14.40 8.02
C ILE A 114 -4.17 -13.20 8.61
N SER A 115 -3.99 -12.14 7.83
CA SER A 115 -3.32 -10.92 8.29
C SER A 115 -4.07 -10.26 9.45
N THR A 116 -5.40 -10.21 9.38
CA THR A 116 -6.23 -9.67 10.46
C THR A 116 -6.08 -10.49 11.73
N ALA A 117 -6.12 -11.82 11.64
CA ALA A 117 -5.94 -12.70 12.79
C ALA A 117 -4.56 -12.53 13.44
N ILE A 118 -3.50 -12.44 12.64
CA ILE A 118 -2.14 -12.19 13.14
C ILE A 118 -2.08 -10.84 13.85
N MET A 119 -2.60 -9.78 13.24
CA MET A 119 -2.53 -8.43 13.80
C MET A 119 -3.35 -8.28 15.09
N THR A 120 -4.50 -8.97 15.19
CA THR A 120 -5.31 -8.94 16.43
C THR A 120 -4.73 -9.79 17.55
N ALA A 121 -3.96 -10.83 17.23
CA ALA A 121 -3.27 -11.66 18.23
C ALA A 121 -2.03 -10.99 18.82
N LEU A 122 -1.47 -9.98 18.17
CA LEU A 122 -0.28 -9.27 18.64
C LEU A 122 -0.65 -8.17 19.63
N PRO A 123 0.13 -7.97 20.71
CA PRO A 123 0.01 -6.80 21.57
C PRO A 123 0.14 -5.51 20.74
N PHE A 124 -0.61 -4.48 21.11
CA PHE A 124 -0.63 -3.20 20.37
C PHE A 124 0.77 -2.60 20.18
N SER A 125 1.64 -2.72 21.20
CA SER A 125 3.04 -2.27 21.13
C SER A 125 3.85 -2.94 20.01
N ILE A 126 3.53 -4.21 19.71
CA ILE A 126 4.20 -4.97 18.64
C ILE A 126 3.52 -4.71 17.28
N SER A 127 2.19 -4.57 17.27
CA SER A 127 1.42 -4.33 16.06
C SER A 127 1.87 -3.07 15.32
N ILE A 128 2.31 -2.04 16.04
CA ILE A 128 2.78 -0.79 15.42
C ILE A 128 4.07 -1.00 14.63
N TYR A 129 4.97 -1.88 15.10
CA TYR A 129 6.19 -2.22 14.36
C TYR A 129 5.93 -3.15 13.16
N ALA A 130 4.80 -3.85 13.13
CA ALA A 130 4.42 -4.65 11.98
C ALA A 130 4.25 -3.81 10.72
N PHE A 131 3.76 -2.56 10.83
CA PHE A 131 3.70 -1.64 9.69
C PHE A 131 5.09 -1.30 9.15
N ALA A 132 6.09 -1.13 10.03
CA ALA A 132 7.47 -0.91 9.61
C ALA A 132 8.06 -2.13 8.90
N VAL A 133 7.81 -3.33 9.42
CA VAL A 133 8.30 -4.58 8.82
C VAL A 133 7.67 -4.79 7.43
N ILE A 134 6.36 -4.58 7.30
CA ILE A 134 5.67 -4.66 6.02
C ILE A 134 6.20 -3.59 5.06
N GLY A 135 6.34 -2.35 5.53
CA GLY A 135 6.89 -1.24 4.75
C GLY A 135 8.30 -1.54 4.24
N ALA A 136 9.19 -2.07 5.11
CA ALA A 136 10.53 -2.50 4.73
C ALA A 136 10.50 -3.63 3.71
N GLY A 137 9.63 -4.62 3.86
CA GLY A 137 9.42 -5.70 2.90
C GLY A 137 9.02 -5.17 1.52
N ILE A 138 8.09 -4.22 1.48
CA ILE A 138 7.66 -3.54 0.24
C ILE A 138 8.83 -2.79 -0.41
N LEU A 139 9.64 -2.09 0.38
CA LEU A 139 10.82 -1.38 -0.13
C LEU A 139 11.88 -2.34 -0.69
N LEU A 140 12.11 -3.48 -0.05
CA LEU A 140 13.02 -4.51 -0.55
C LEU A 140 12.53 -5.11 -1.88
N VAL A 141 11.25 -5.43 -2.00
CA VAL A 141 10.65 -5.95 -3.24
C VAL A 141 10.75 -4.91 -4.36
N SER A 142 10.44 -3.66 -4.06
CA SER A 142 10.54 -2.56 -5.02
C SER A 142 12.00 -2.33 -5.47
N GLY A 143 12.94 -2.29 -4.53
CA GLY A 143 14.36 -2.13 -4.82
C GLY A 143 14.92 -3.30 -5.65
N GLY A 144 14.58 -4.53 -5.30
CA GLY A 144 14.94 -5.72 -6.08
C GLY A 144 14.36 -5.68 -7.51
N GLY A 145 13.12 -5.21 -7.65
CA GLY A 145 12.49 -5.00 -8.95
C GLY A 145 13.22 -3.96 -9.81
N PHE A 146 13.72 -2.87 -9.22
CA PHE A 146 14.54 -1.88 -9.92
C PHE A 146 15.88 -2.45 -10.40
N LEU A 147 16.56 -3.21 -9.55
CA LEU A 147 17.83 -3.84 -9.91
C LEU A 147 17.64 -4.84 -11.07
N TYR A 148 16.56 -5.63 -11.00
CA TYR A 148 16.22 -6.56 -12.06
C TYR A 148 15.86 -5.85 -13.38
N SER A 149 15.06 -4.80 -13.32
CA SER A 149 14.66 -3.99 -14.48
C SER A 149 15.87 -3.41 -15.19
N LYS A 150 16.83 -2.87 -14.46
CA LYS A 150 18.06 -2.32 -15.02
C LYS A 150 18.91 -3.38 -15.72
N LYS A 151 19.01 -4.59 -15.14
CA LYS A 151 19.81 -5.71 -15.69
C LYS A 151 19.21 -6.31 -16.97
N VAL A 152 17.90 -6.20 -17.19
CA VAL A 152 17.19 -6.79 -18.34
C VAL A 152 17.01 -5.79 -19.47
N LEU A 153 17.09 -4.48 -19.19
CA LEU A 153 16.92 -3.41 -20.17
C LEU A 153 18.25 -2.84 -20.69
N ASP A 154 19.38 -3.15 -20.05
CA ASP A 154 20.76 -2.97 -20.53
C ASP A 154 21.23 -4.26 -21.24
#